data_9fc67c6c67e6f2abae66e5030091baec
#
_entry.id   9fc67c6c67e6f2abae66e5030091baec
#
_cell.length_a   1.000
_cell.length_b   1.000
_cell.length_c   1.000
_cell.angle_alpha   90.00
_cell.angle_beta   90.00
_cell.angle_gamma   90.00
#
_symmetry.space_group_name_H-M   'P 1'
#
loop_
_entity.id
_entity.type
_entity.pdbx_description
1 polymer ?
#
loop_
_entity_poly.entity_id
_entity_poly.type
_entity_poly.pdbx_seq_one_letter_code
_entity_poly.pdbx_strand_id
1 'polypeptide(L)'
;MIRRTQALSLLLVAWLLAGCALAPPAGQPAAGGPRIANLRFDPETVPAGATTRMSFYFEVGGADLEEGFLIERGISQFQFYQAFQPIPVDLRSYSGQVAGTAEVPLRWNSLGVRILELYVVTKQGQASNRLRATLTVR
;
A
#
# COMPACT_ATOMS: atom_id res chain seq x y z
N MET A 1 7.37 58.60 29.30
CA MET A 1 6.56 57.43 29.68
C MET A 1 5.75 56.93 28.52
N ILE A 2 6.35 56.53 27.41
CA ILE A 2 5.65 55.86 26.27
C ILE A 2 6.73 55.04 25.54
N ARG A 3 7.01 53.80 25.94
CA ARG A 3 7.86 52.85 25.16
C ARG A 3 7.80 51.41 25.66
N ARG A 4 6.67 50.94 26.20
CA ARG A 4 6.55 49.53 26.67
C ARG A 4 5.42 48.73 26.06
N THR A 5 4.66 49.24 25.09
CA THR A 5 3.49 48.57 24.51
C THR A 5 3.68 48.04 23.09
N GLN A 6 4.83 48.24 22.45
CA GLN A 6 5.07 47.75 21.09
C GLN A 6 5.85 46.44 21.00
N ALA A 7 6.37 45.92 22.10
CA ALA A 7 7.15 44.67 22.09
C ALA A 7 6.30 43.39 22.22
N LEU A 8 5.03 43.51 22.62
CA LEU A 8 4.16 42.36 22.84
C LEU A 8 3.40 41.92 21.57
N SER A 9 3.27 42.76 20.57
CA SER A 9 2.50 42.44 19.34
C SER A 9 3.32 41.70 18.30
N LEU A 10 4.64 41.69 18.38
CA LEU A 10 5.51 41.00 17.41
C LEU A 10 5.75 39.53 17.76
N LEU A 11 5.48 39.09 18.98
CA LEU A 11 5.67 37.70 19.42
C LEU A 11 4.47 36.80 19.11
N LEU A 12 3.29 37.37 18.84
CA LEU A 12 2.08 36.59 18.55
C LEU A 12 1.93 36.20 17.08
N VAL A 13 2.64 36.85 16.17
CA VAL A 13 2.57 36.54 14.73
C VAL A 13 3.51 35.41 14.32
N ALA A 14 4.54 35.11 15.11
CA ALA A 14 5.50 34.07 14.82
C ALA A 14 4.99 32.61 15.06
N TRP A 15 3.88 32.47 15.80
CA TRP A 15 3.32 31.14 16.12
C TRP A 15 2.25 30.63 15.15
N LEU A 16 1.82 31.45 14.20
CA LEU A 16 0.79 31.06 13.22
C LEU A 16 1.34 30.48 11.91
N LEU A 17 2.68 30.44 11.72
CA LEU A 17 3.30 29.92 10.50
C LEU A 17 3.86 28.47 10.64
N ALA A 18 3.72 27.82 11.79
CA ALA A 18 4.25 26.48 12.06
C ALA A 18 3.24 25.36 11.88
N GLY A 19 2.17 25.54 11.13
CA GLY A 19 1.03 24.61 11.11
C GLY A 19 0.57 24.07 9.77
N CYS A 20 1.33 24.16 8.71
CA CYS A 20 1.01 23.41 7.47
C CYS A 20 2.02 22.27 7.26
N ALA A 21 1.96 21.25 8.11
CA ALA A 21 2.43 19.94 7.70
C ALA A 21 1.51 19.49 6.56
N LEU A 22 1.95 19.70 5.32
CA LEU A 22 1.30 19.14 4.14
C LEU A 22 1.24 17.63 4.35
N ALA A 23 0.03 17.07 4.49
CA ALA A 23 -0.18 15.65 4.50
C ALA A 23 0.44 15.08 3.21
N PRO A 24 1.27 14.02 3.28
CA PRO A 24 1.84 13.42 2.07
C PRO A 24 0.70 13.02 1.13
N PRO A 25 0.86 13.20 -0.20
CA PRO A 25 -0.16 12.81 -1.15
C PRO A 25 -0.49 11.33 -0.98
N ALA A 26 -1.78 11.00 -1.03
CA ALA A 26 -2.27 9.63 -0.89
C ALA A 26 -1.53 8.70 -1.87
N GLY A 27 -0.74 7.74 -1.36
CA GLY A 27 0.06 6.80 -2.16
C GLY A 27 1.58 6.90 -1.99
N GLN A 28 2.11 7.92 -1.30
CA GLN A 28 3.52 7.91 -0.91
C GLN A 28 3.67 7.29 0.49
N PRO A 29 4.59 6.31 0.65
CA PRO A 29 4.89 5.78 1.98
C PRO A 29 5.44 6.91 2.84
N ALA A 30 5.02 6.94 4.10
CA ALA A 30 5.65 7.81 5.09
C ALA A 30 7.17 7.55 5.10
N ALA A 31 7.98 8.59 5.30
CA ALA A 31 9.43 8.43 5.41
C ALA A 31 9.73 7.41 6.51
N GLY A 32 10.37 6.27 6.14
CA GLY A 32 10.62 5.15 7.06
C GLY A 32 9.49 4.12 7.19
N GLY A 33 8.38 4.27 6.46
CA GLY A 33 7.30 3.28 6.40
C GLY A 33 7.64 2.05 5.56
N PRO A 34 6.74 1.02 5.57
CA PRO A 34 6.94 -0.20 4.81
C PRO A 34 7.01 0.08 3.31
N ARG A 35 7.86 -0.67 2.60
CA ARG A 35 8.03 -0.60 1.14
C ARG A 35 7.90 -1.96 0.52
N ILE A 36 7.33 -2.01 -0.68
CA ILE A 36 7.28 -3.22 -1.50
C ILE A 36 7.81 -2.94 -2.90
N ALA A 37 8.36 -3.98 -3.56
CA ALA A 37 8.90 -3.92 -4.91
C ALA A 37 8.71 -5.25 -5.63
N ASN A 38 8.89 -5.26 -6.94
CA ASN A 38 8.98 -6.48 -7.76
C ASN A 38 7.75 -7.39 -7.68
N LEU A 39 6.54 -6.84 -7.64
CA LEU A 39 5.31 -7.64 -7.70
C LEU A 39 5.22 -8.39 -9.03
N ARG A 40 5.03 -9.70 -8.97
CA ARG A 40 4.83 -10.57 -10.13
C ARG A 40 3.97 -11.78 -9.79
N PHE A 41 3.38 -12.37 -10.83
CA PHE A 41 2.67 -13.64 -10.77
C PHE A 41 3.44 -14.67 -11.59
N ASP A 42 3.58 -15.88 -11.07
CA ASP A 42 4.26 -16.98 -11.77
C ASP A 42 3.43 -18.27 -11.65
N PRO A 43 2.89 -18.75 -12.78
CA PRO A 43 2.84 -18.13 -14.11
C PRO A 43 1.89 -16.91 -14.18
N GLU A 44 2.16 -15.96 -15.10
CA GLU A 44 1.31 -14.78 -15.35
C GLU A 44 0.01 -15.12 -16.09
N THR A 45 -0.04 -16.31 -16.70
CA THR A 45 -1.23 -16.85 -17.38
C THR A 45 -1.53 -18.22 -16.84
N VAL A 46 -2.75 -18.40 -16.32
CA VAL A 46 -3.20 -19.65 -15.70
C VAL A 46 -4.57 -20.06 -16.20
N PRO A 47 -4.87 -21.37 -16.25
CA PRO A 47 -6.24 -21.86 -16.42
C PRO A 47 -7.11 -21.45 -15.23
N ALA A 48 -8.41 -21.28 -15.46
CA ALA A 48 -9.37 -21.06 -14.38
C ALA A 48 -9.28 -22.18 -13.33
N GLY A 49 -9.24 -21.81 -12.06
CA GLY A 49 -9.08 -22.74 -10.94
C GLY A 49 -7.66 -23.24 -10.69
N ALA A 50 -6.70 -22.91 -11.55
CA ALA A 50 -5.29 -23.22 -11.30
C ALA A 50 -4.65 -22.23 -10.34
N THR A 51 -3.58 -22.66 -9.70
CA THR A 51 -2.82 -21.82 -8.76
C THR A 51 -1.72 -21.08 -9.49
N THR A 52 -1.65 -19.76 -9.24
CA THR A 52 -0.46 -18.95 -9.53
C THR A 52 0.21 -18.56 -8.22
N ARG A 53 1.48 -18.22 -8.28
CA ARG A 53 2.23 -17.70 -7.13
C ARG A 53 2.44 -16.20 -7.31
N MET A 54 1.89 -15.42 -6.39
CA MET A 54 2.24 -14.01 -6.26
C MET A 54 3.54 -13.90 -5.47
N SER A 55 4.51 -13.14 -5.97
CA SER A 55 5.73 -12.84 -5.25
C SER A 55 6.03 -11.35 -5.29
N PHE A 56 6.59 -10.83 -4.20
CA PHE A 56 7.04 -9.45 -4.08
C PHE A 56 8.12 -9.33 -3.01
N TYR A 57 8.99 -8.36 -3.18
CA TYR A 57 9.96 -7.98 -2.15
C TYR A 57 9.31 -7.00 -1.18
N PHE A 58 9.61 -7.12 0.11
CA PHE A 58 9.16 -6.19 1.14
C PHE A 58 10.34 -5.73 2.02
N GLU A 59 10.19 -4.53 2.56
CA GLU A 59 11.09 -3.93 3.54
C GLU A 59 10.24 -3.20 4.59
N VAL A 60 10.36 -3.61 5.86
CA VAL A 60 9.60 -3.10 7.01
C VAL A 60 10.55 -2.85 8.16
N GLY A 61 10.79 -1.61 8.51
CA GLY A 61 11.78 -1.24 9.52
C GLY A 61 11.53 -1.83 10.91
N GLY A 62 10.26 -2.06 11.27
CA GLY A 62 9.83 -2.60 12.57
C GLY A 62 9.71 -4.12 12.63
N ALA A 63 10.01 -4.86 11.56
CA ALA A 63 9.79 -6.31 11.45
C ALA A 63 8.34 -6.75 11.82
N ASP A 64 7.36 -5.92 11.52
CA ASP A 64 5.98 -5.99 11.97
C ASP A 64 4.98 -6.14 10.81
N LEU A 65 5.41 -6.76 9.72
CA LEU A 65 4.54 -7.10 8.60
C LEU A 65 3.41 -8.03 9.08
N GLU A 66 2.18 -7.69 8.76
CA GLU A 66 1.01 -8.43 9.22
C GLU A 66 0.15 -8.92 8.06
N GLU A 67 -0.27 -8.01 7.19
CA GLU A 67 -1.28 -8.29 6.20
C GLU A 67 -0.99 -7.52 4.90
N GLY A 68 -1.38 -8.13 3.78
CA GLY A 68 -1.42 -7.47 2.49
C GLY A 68 -2.86 -7.36 2.00
N PHE A 69 -3.09 -6.46 1.07
CA PHE A 69 -4.38 -6.29 0.41
C PHE A 69 -4.20 -6.24 -1.10
N LEU A 70 -4.89 -7.13 -1.79
CA LEU A 70 -4.99 -7.16 -3.23
C LEU A 70 -6.29 -6.49 -3.65
N ILE A 71 -6.18 -5.47 -4.49
CA ILE A 71 -7.33 -4.78 -5.08
C ILE A 71 -7.37 -5.13 -6.57
N GLU A 72 -8.47 -5.71 -7.01
CA GLU A 72 -8.71 -5.91 -8.44
C GLU A 72 -9.12 -4.58 -9.08
N ARG A 73 -8.32 -4.11 -10.04
CA ARG A 73 -8.56 -2.90 -10.84
C ARG A 73 -9.00 -3.26 -12.25
N GLY A 74 -9.84 -4.30 -12.40
CA GLY A 74 -10.20 -4.86 -13.69
C GLY A 74 -10.72 -3.84 -14.70
N ILE A 75 -10.26 -3.99 -15.94
CA ILE A 75 -10.84 -3.32 -17.09
C ILE A 75 -12.03 -4.17 -17.57
N SER A 76 -13.17 -3.99 -16.97
CA SER A 76 -14.41 -4.36 -17.65
C SER A 76 -15.02 -3.07 -18.20
N GLN A 77 -15.10 -2.95 -19.51
CA GLN A 77 -15.77 -1.83 -20.16
C GLN A 77 -17.25 -1.71 -19.80
N PHE A 78 -17.78 -2.65 -19.01
CA PHE A 78 -19.20 -2.76 -18.69
C PHE A 78 -19.50 -2.80 -17.17
N GLN A 79 -18.51 -2.75 -16.31
CA GLN A 79 -18.77 -2.73 -14.86
C GLN A 79 -18.63 -1.30 -14.32
N PHE A 80 -19.74 -0.59 -14.37
CA PHE A 80 -19.90 0.66 -13.65
C PHE A 80 -19.75 0.38 -12.13
N TYR A 81 -18.69 0.91 -11.52
CA TYR A 81 -18.57 1.20 -10.08
C TYR A 81 -18.92 0.08 -9.07
N GLN A 82 -18.51 -1.15 -9.29
CA GLN A 82 -18.36 -2.05 -8.16
C GLN A 82 -17.03 -1.70 -7.47
N ALA A 83 -17.11 -1.14 -6.27
CA ALA A 83 -15.95 -1.06 -5.38
C ALA A 83 -15.55 -2.50 -5.05
N PHE A 84 -14.51 -2.99 -5.70
CA PHE A 84 -13.98 -4.31 -5.41
C PHE A 84 -13.46 -4.30 -3.98
N GLN A 85 -13.99 -5.20 -3.17
CA GLN A 85 -13.51 -5.41 -1.81
C GLN A 85 -12.04 -5.84 -1.88
N PRO A 86 -11.15 -5.23 -1.08
CA PRO A 86 -9.77 -5.70 -1.00
C PRO A 86 -9.74 -7.16 -0.55
N ILE A 87 -8.96 -7.98 -1.24
CA ILE A 87 -8.73 -9.38 -0.88
C ILE A 87 -7.59 -9.40 0.14
N PRO A 88 -7.81 -9.84 1.37
CA PRO A 88 -6.75 -9.91 2.36
C PRO A 88 -5.77 -11.01 2.00
N VAL A 89 -4.48 -10.73 2.18
CA VAL A 89 -3.36 -11.64 1.99
C VAL A 89 -2.66 -11.84 3.32
N ASP A 90 -2.66 -13.06 3.84
CA ASP A 90 -2.00 -13.40 5.09
C ASP A 90 -0.47 -13.37 4.94
N LEU A 91 0.18 -12.47 5.63
CA LEU A 91 1.64 -12.30 5.63
C LEU A 91 2.27 -12.56 7.01
N ARG A 92 1.53 -13.14 7.94
CA ARG A 92 2.02 -13.40 9.31
C ARG A 92 3.23 -14.31 9.37
N SER A 93 3.40 -15.20 8.38
CA SER A 93 4.59 -16.06 8.26
C SER A 93 5.88 -15.28 8.03
N TYR A 94 5.78 -14.03 7.58
CA TYR A 94 6.92 -13.11 7.35
C TYR A 94 7.09 -12.11 8.50
N SER A 95 6.22 -12.16 9.51
CA SER A 95 6.34 -11.33 10.71
C SER A 95 7.67 -11.64 11.43
N GLY A 96 8.35 -10.60 11.88
CA GLY A 96 9.69 -10.72 12.47
C GLY A 96 10.84 -10.56 11.47
N GLN A 97 10.55 -10.44 10.17
CA GLN A 97 11.54 -10.13 9.15
C GLN A 97 11.50 -8.64 8.81
N VAL A 98 12.67 -7.99 8.76
CA VAL A 98 12.79 -6.58 8.35
C VAL A 98 12.75 -6.41 6.84
N ALA A 99 13.13 -7.43 6.09
CA ALA A 99 13.09 -7.46 4.63
C ALA A 99 13.09 -8.91 4.13
N GLY A 100 12.54 -9.12 2.94
CA GLY A 100 12.53 -10.45 2.32
C GLY A 100 11.65 -10.49 1.07
N THR A 101 11.51 -11.68 0.52
CA THR A 101 10.57 -11.96 -0.56
C THR A 101 9.41 -12.78 -0.01
N ALA A 102 8.21 -12.26 -0.14
CA ALA A 102 6.99 -12.98 0.18
C ALA A 102 6.48 -13.74 -1.05
N GLU A 103 6.01 -14.95 -0.83
CA GLU A 103 5.38 -15.79 -1.86
C GLU A 103 4.03 -16.28 -1.34
N VAL A 104 2.97 -16.02 -2.11
CA VAL A 104 1.60 -16.36 -1.72
C VAL A 104 0.91 -17.08 -2.88
N PRO A 105 0.42 -18.31 -2.68
CA PRO A 105 -0.38 -19.00 -3.69
C PRO A 105 -1.77 -18.36 -3.77
N LEU A 106 -2.21 -18.12 -4.99
CA LEU A 106 -3.51 -17.52 -5.28
C LEU A 106 -4.23 -18.31 -6.38
N ARG A 107 -5.58 -18.23 -6.37
CA ARG A 107 -6.42 -18.92 -7.34
C ARG A 107 -7.60 -18.05 -7.74
N TRP A 108 -7.91 -18.03 -9.03
CA TRP A 108 -9.11 -17.43 -9.58
C TRP A 108 -9.89 -18.42 -10.45
N ASN A 109 -11.20 -18.43 -10.28
CA ASN A 109 -12.09 -19.31 -11.05
C ASN A 109 -12.72 -18.61 -12.24
N SER A 110 -12.75 -17.27 -12.27
CA SER A 110 -13.35 -16.51 -13.35
C SER A 110 -12.32 -16.09 -14.38
N LEU A 111 -12.68 -16.26 -15.66
CA LEU A 111 -11.84 -15.92 -16.81
C LEU A 111 -11.63 -14.41 -16.93
N GLY A 112 -10.52 -14.01 -17.53
CA GLY A 112 -10.26 -12.64 -17.92
C GLY A 112 -8.87 -12.13 -17.54
N VAL A 113 -8.56 -10.94 -18.03
CA VAL A 113 -7.34 -10.21 -17.67
C VAL A 113 -7.63 -9.36 -16.43
N ARG A 114 -6.77 -9.47 -15.43
CA ARG A 114 -6.90 -8.78 -14.15
C ARG A 114 -5.71 -7.88 -13.92
N ILE A 115 -5.96 -6.64 -13.60
CA ILE A 115 -4.95 -5.73 -13.06
C ILE A 115 -5.11 -5.78 -11.54
N LEU A 116 -4.10 -6.26 -10.86
CA LEU A 116 -4.09 -6.43 -9.42
C LEU A 116 -3.13 -5.42 -8.80
N GLU A 117 -3.62 -4.70 -7.81
CA GLU A 117 -2.84 -3.71 -7.05
C GLU A 117 -2.62 -4.24 -5.63
N LEU A 118 -1.37 -4.34 -5.23
CA LEU A 118 -0.96 -4.80 -3.89
C LEU A 118 -0.45 -3.64 -3.05
N TYR A 119 -0.80 -3.62 -1.79
CA TYR A 119 -0.13 -2.90 -0.72
C TYR A 119 -0.10 -3.76 0.55
N VAL A 120 0.82 -3.49 1.44
CA VAL A 120 0.95 -4.18 2.73
C VAL A 120 0.75 -3.21 3.87
N VAL A 121 0.38 -3.75 5.04
CA VAL A 121 0.13 -2.98 6.25
C VAL A 121 0.90 -3.61 7.41
N THR A 122 1.49 -2.77 8.24
CA THR A 122 2.15 -3.18 9.48
C THR A 122 1.15 -3.29 10.62
N LYS A 123 1.55 -3.92 11.72
CA LYS A 123 0.75 -4.00 12.96
C LYS A 123 0.36 -2.63 13.52
N GLN A 124 1.15 -1.59 13.22
CA GLN A 124 0.85 -0.20 13.60
C GLN A 124 -0.09 0.50 12.61
N GLY A 125 -0.57 -0.20 11.59
CA GLY A 125 -1.47 0.36 10.59
C GLY A 125 -0.78 1.22 9.52
N GLN A 126 0.54 1.17 9.41
CA GLN A 126 1.27 1.87 8.35
C GLN A 126 1.14 1.11 7.03
N ALA A 127 0.73 1.79 5.98
CA ALA A 127 0.61 1.23 4.64
C ALA A 127 1.86 1.49 3.80
N SER A 128 2.21 0.51 2.94
CA SER A 128 3.29 0.64 1.96
C SER A 128 2.87 1.47 0.74
N ASN A 129 3.83 1.68 -0.17
CA ASN A 129 3.53 2.01 -1.56
C ASN A 129 2.67 0.91 -2.21
N ARG A 130 2.04 1.24 -3.34
CA ARG A 130 1.20 0.33 -4.10
C ARG A 130 1.90 -0.12 -5.38
N LEU A 131 1.81 -1.42 -5.68
CA LEU A 131 2.34 -2.01 -6.90
C LEU A 131 1.21 -2.64 -7.71
N ARG A 132 1.37 -2.63 -9.03
CA ARG A 132 0.41 -3.25 -9.95
C ARG A 132 1.09 -4.32 -10.77
N ALA A 133 0.38 -5.41 -11.01
CA ALA A 133 0.76 -6.46 -11.94
C ALA A 133 -0.48 -7.05 -12.61
N THR A 134 -0.28 -7.67 -13.75
CA THR A 134 -1.35 -8.26 -14.56
C THR A 134 -1.32 -9.77 -14.41
N LEU A 135 -2.50 -10.38 -14.27
CA LEU A 135 -2.73 -11.82 -14.31
C LEU A 135 -3.79 -12.14 -15.35
N THR A 136 -3.53 -13.11 -16.20
CA THR A 136 -4.48 -13.62 -17.19
C THR A 136 -5.01 -14.97 -16.76
N VAL A 137 -6.34 -15.10 -16.64
CA VAL A 137 -7.04 -16.37 -16.36
C VAL A 137 -7.80 -16.80 -17.62
N ARG A 138 -7.53 -17.99 -18.14
CA ARG A 138 -8.08 -18.52 -19.39
C ARG A 138 -8.62 -19.96 -19.24
#